data_047a7579fab99339fc3c81b59e2379a9
#
_entry.id   047a7579fab99339fc3c81b59e2379a9
#
_cell.length_a   1.000
_cell.length_b   1.000
_cell.length_c   1.000
_cell.angle_alpha   90.00
_cell.angle_beta   90.00
_cell.angle_gamma   90.00
#
_symmetry.space_group_name_H-M   'P 1'
#
loop_
_entity.id
_entity.type
_entity.pdbx_description
1 polymer ?
#
loop_
_entity_poly.entity_id
_entity_poly.type
_entity_poly.pdbx_seq_one_letter_code
_entity_poly.pdbx_strand_id
1 'polypeptide(L)'
;SKIFGGSKSEKDVKKIGPYIGKINHHFQAYQSISNDELRGKTQEFRNRIKQHLTDIDAEIANKNTEAEALPFNDLMGKDAIYQEVDKLKKDRDKKIEEVLDEILPEAFAVVKEKARRFKENTELVSTATELDKDLSVKKDYVTINGNQSTFRNSWTAAGGQVTWNMVHYDVQLIGGIVLH
;
A
#
# COMPACT_ATOMS: atom_id res chain seq x y z
N SER A 1 37.13 -17.70 -23.03
CA SER A 1 36.75 -17.72 -21.63
C SER A 1 35.91 -16.50 -21.30
N LYS A 2 34.58 -16.61 -21.39
CA LYS A 2 33.61 -15.62 -20.94
C LYS A 2 32.55 -16.34 -20.10
N ILE A 3 32.81 -16.44 -18.80
CA ILE A 3 31.83 -16.87 -17.82
C ILE A 3 31.81 -15.81 -16.72
N PHE A 4 30.98 -14.78 -16.90
CA PHE A 4 30.48 -13.93 -15.82
C PHE A 4 29.15 -13.31 -16.28
N GLY A 5 28.13 -14.14 -16.41
CA GLY A 5 26.79 -13.67 -16.20
C GLY A 5 26.60 -13.58 -14.70
N GLY A 6 26.44 -12.37 -14.13
CA GLY A 6 26.16 -12.18 -12.73
C GLY A 6 25.01 -13.07 -12.28
N SER A 7 25.06 -13.57 -11.05
CA SER A 7 24.00 -14.45 -10.51
C SER A 7 22.64 -13.79 -10.65
N LYS A 8 21.56 -14.59 -10.74
CA LYS A 8 20.17 -14.05 -10.79
C LYS A 8 19.97 -13.03 -9.69
N SER A 9 20.51 -13.29 -8.51
CA SER A 9 20.49 -12.40 -7.34
C SER A 9 21.13 -11.03 -7.60
N GLU A 10 22.29 -10.97 -8.31
CA GLU A 10 22.95 -9.67 -8.62
C GLU A 10 22.14 -8.84 -9.62
N LYS A 11 21.46 -9.50 -10.56
CA LYS A 11 20.58 -8.80 -11.51
C LYS A 11 19.34 -8.25 -10.81
N ASP A 12 18.78 -9.00 -9.87
CA ASP A 12 17.62 -8.59 -9.11
C ASP A 12 17.95 -7.43 -8.16
N VAL A 13 19.09 -7.48 -7.47
CA VAL A 13 19.58 -6.37 -6.62
C VAL A 13 19.80 -5.09 -7.45
N LYS A 14 20.32 -5.19 -8.68
CA LYS A 14 20.50 -4.03 -9.56
C LYS A 14 19.16 -3.41 -10.00
N LYS A 15 18.11 -4.21 -10.16
CA LYS A 15 16.76 -3.71 -10.49
C LYS A 15 16.10 -3.03 -9.30
N ILE A 16 16.35 -3.52 -8.09
CA ILE A 16 15.73 -3.03 -6.84
C ILE A 16 16.45 -1.78 -6.31
N GLY A 17 17.75 -1.61 -6.59
CA GLY A 17 18.53 -0.46 -6.13
C GLY A 17 17.85 0.91 -6.33
N PRO A 18 17.28 1.21 -7.51
CA PRO A 18 16.57 2.46 -7.75
C PRO A 18 15.36 2.69 -6.84
N TYR A 19 14.65 1.61 -6.44
CA TYR A 19 13.53 1.71 -5.51
C TYR A 19 13.99 2.16 -4.12
N ILE A 20 15.12 1.66 -3.63
CA ILE A 20 15.68 2.07 -2.33
C ILE A 20 16.00 3.56 -2.32
N GLY A 21 16.56 4.09 -3.41
CA GLY A 21 16.80 5.53 -3.55
C GLY A 21 15.51 6.35 -3.47
N LYS A 22 14.46 5.92 -4.17
CA LYS A 22 13.14 6.55 -4.13
C LYS A 22 12.51 6.47 -2.74
N ILE A 23 12.55 5.30 -2.10
CA ILE A 23 12.02 5.09 -0.74
C ILE A 23 12.71 6.06 0.25
N ASN A 24 14.03 6.14 0.20
CA ASN A 24 14.80 7.01 1.11
C ASN A 24 14.53 8.48 0.82
N HIS A 25 14.30 8.89 -0.42
CA HIS A 25 13.90 10.24 -0.78
C HIS A 25 12.53 10.60 -0.16
N HIS A 26 11.51 9.77 -0.34
CA HIS A 26 10.18 9.97 0.27
C HIS A 26 10.25 9.91 1.80
N PHE A 27 11.04 9.00 2.35
CA PHE A 27 11.25 8.88 3.79
C PHE A 27 11.79 10.19 4.40
N GLN A 28 12.74 10.84 3.75
CA GLN A 28 13.26 12.13 4.20
C GLN A 28 12.17 13.23 4.14
N ALA A 29 11.41 13.28 3.05
CA ALA A 29 10.33 14.25 2.89
C ALA A 29 9.23 14.07 3.96
N TYR A 30 8.93 12.83 4.35
CA TYR A 30 7.88 12.55 5.33
C TYR A 30 8.25 12.86 6.78
N GLN A 31 9.51 13.15 7.06
CA GLN A 31 9.94 13.56 8.41
C GLN A 31 9.35 14.92 8.83
N SER A 32 9.01 15.79 7.87
CA SER A 32 8.48 17.13 8.10
C SER A 32 6.95 17.24 8.21
N ILE A 33 6.22 16.17 7.87
CA ILE A 33 4.75 16.16 7.90
C ILE A 33 4.22 15.68 9.26
N SER A 34 2.99 16.08 9.61
CA SER A 34 2.30 15.66 10.84
C SER A 34 1.95 14.16 10.85
N ASN A 35 1.54 13.64 12.01
CA ASN A 35 1.06 12.26 12.11
C ASN A 35 -0.23 12.03 11.30
N ASP A 36 -1.12 13.02 11.26
CA ASP A 36 -2.35 12.95 10.48
C ASP A 36 -2.08 12.95 8.98
N GLU A 37 -1.17 13.79 8.50
CA GLU A 37 -0.75 13.80 7.09
C GLU A 37 -0.10 12.47 6.70
N LEU A 38 0.75 11.90 7.56
CA LEU A 38 1.36 10.60 7.30
C LEU A 38 0.31 9.48 7.24
N ARG A 39 -0.70 9.50 8.11
CA ARG A 39 -1.85 8.58 8.07
C ARG A 39 -2.69 8.77 6.81
N GLY A 40 -2.87 10.02 6.40
CA GLY A 40 -3.61 10.41 5.20
C GLY A 40 -3.03 9.83 3.90
N LYS A 41 -1.73 9.51 3.87
CA LYS A 41 -1.08 8.89 2.71
C LYS A 41 -1.77 7.59 2.26
N THR A 42 -2.30 6.80 3.16
CA THR A 42 -3.06 5.59 2.81
C THR A 42 -4.29 5.91 1.98
N GLN A 43 -5.03 6.97 2.33
CA GLN A 43 -6.19 7.39 1.56
C GLN A 43 -5.79 8.02 0.22
N GLU A 44 -4.69 8.77 0.19
CA GLU A 44 -4.10 9.31 -1.04
C GLU A 44 -3.77 8.18 -2.02
N PHE A 45 -3.10 7.10 -1.57
CA PHE A 45 -2.79 5.94 -2.40
C PHE A 45 -4.06 5.26 -2.95
N ARG A 46 -5.06 5.06 -2.11
CA ARG A 46 -6.36 4.50 -2.55
C ARG A 46 -7.02 5.36 -3.62
N ASN A 47 -6.96 6.67 -3.46
CA ASN A 47 -7.53 7.62 -4.44
C ASN A 47 -6.77 7.56 -5.76
N ARG A 48 -5.44 7.49 -5.74
CA ARG A 48 -4.60 7.34 -6.95
C ARG A 48 -4.93 6.05 -7.69
N ILE A 49 -5.04 4.93 -6.99
CA ILE A 49 -5.44 3.64 -7.59
C ILE A 49 -6.83 3.76 -8.23
N LYS A 50 -7.81 4.29 -7.50
CA LYS A 50 -9.16 4.47 -8.02
C LYS A 50 -9.18 5.36 -9.26
N GLN A 51 -8.47 6.48 -9.23
CA GLN A 51 -8.39 7.41 -10.35
C GLN A 51 -7.74 6.77 -11.58
N HIS A 52 -6.66 6.01 -11.39
CA HIS A 52 -5.95 5.30 -12.46
C HIS A 52 -6.83 4.27 -13.18
N LEU A 53 -7.78 3.66 -12.45
CA LEU A 53 -8.66 2.63 -12.97
C LEU A 53 -10.02 3.16 -13.46
N THR A 54 -10.32 4.45 -13.29
CA THR A 54 -11.66 5.02 -13.56
C THR A 54 -12.15 4.71 -14.97
N ASP A 55 -11.32 4.92 -15.99
CA ASP A 55 -11.72 4.79 -17.39
C ASP A 55 -11.98 3.31 -17.75
N ILE A 56 -11.10 2.42 -17.35
CA ILE A 56 -11.25 0.99 -17.65
C ILE A 56 -12.41 0.36 -16.87
N ASP A 57 -12.64 0.78 -15.63
CA ASP A 57 -13.79 0.34 -14.83
C ASP A 57 -15.11 0.80 -15.45
N ALA A 58 -15.15 2.03 -16.00
CA ALA A 58 -16.31 2.53 -16.72
C ALA A 58 -16.55 1.75 -18.03
N GLU A 59 -15.50 1.41 -18.77
CA GLU A 59 -15.61 0.63 -20.00
C GLU A 59 -16.12 -0.79 -19.72
N ILE A 60 -15.62 -1.45 -18.67
CA ILE A 60 -16.12 -2.77 -18.23
C ILE A 60 -17.60 -2.68 -17.84
N ALA A 61 -18.00 -1.66 -17.08
CA ALA A 61 -19.38 -1.45 -16.67
C ALA A 61 -20.30 -1.25 -17.89
N ASN A 62 -19.88 -0.42 -18.87
CA ASN A 62 -20.64 -0.20 -20.10
C ASN A 62 -20.81 -1.49 -20.90
N LYS A 63 -19.77 -2.30 -21.06
CA LYS A 63 -19.85 -3.59 -21.76
C LYS A 63 -20.76 -4.59 -21.05
N ASN A 64 -20.75 -4.65 -19.73
CA ASN A 64 -21.68 -5.48 -18.99
C ASN A 64 -23.15 -5.03 -19.22
N THR A 65 -23.40 -3.72 -19.19
CA THR A 65 -24.73 -3.16 -19.48
C THR A 65 -25.17 -3.48 -20.92
N GLU A 66 -24.26 -3.40 -21.90
CA GLU A 66 -24.51 -3.79 -23.30
C GLU A 66 -24.92 -5.27 -23.39
N ALA A 67 -24.19 -6.17 -22.70
CA ALA A 67 -24.53 -7.58 -22.67
C ALA A 67 -25.90 -7.87 -22.03
N GLU A 68 -26.24 -7.16 -20.95
CA GLU A 68 -27.53 -7.28 -20.27
C GLU A 68 -28.71 -6.78 -21.12
N ALA A 69 -28.48 -5.79 -21.98
CA ALA A 69 -29.48 -5.23 -22.87
C ALA A 69 -29.83 -6.14 -24.06
N LEU A 70 -28.96 -7.13 -24.39
CA LEU A 70 -29.25 -8.07 -25.46
C LEU A 70 -30.40 -9.04 -25.09
N PRO A 71 -31.17 -9.50 -26.08
CA PRO A 71 -32.24 -10.48 -25.86
C PRO A 71 -31.70 -11.72 -25.10
N PHE A 72 -32.58 -12.33 -24.28
CA PHE A 72 -32.18 -13.50 -23.47
C PHE A 72 -31.65 -14.66 -24.29
N ASN A 73 -32.17 -14.85 -25.50
CA ASN A 73 -31.81 -15.92 -26.42
C ASN A 73 -30.63 -15.59 -27.33
N ASP A 74 -30.08 -14.37 -27.29
CA ASP A 74 -28.88 -14.01 -28.04
C ASP A 74 -27.61 -14.41 -27.26
N LEU A 75 -27.40 -15.71 -27.15
CA LEU A 75 -26.25 -16.27 -26.43
C LEU A 75 -24.91 -15.94 -27.10
N MET A 76 -24.89 -15.90 -28.44
CA MET A 76 -23.65 -15.62 -29.18
C MET A 76 -23.23 -14.16 -29.04
N GLY A 77 -24.18 -13.22 -29.11
CA GLY A 77 -23.92 -11.82 -28.90
C GLY A 77 -23.41 -11.54 -27.49
N LYS A 78 -24.04 -12.14 -26.47
CA LYS A 78 -23.58 -12.03 -25.07
C LYS A 78 -22.19 -12.61 -24.87
N ASP A 79 -21.90 -13.78 -25.42
CA ASP A 79 -20.60 -14.43 -25.31
C ASP A 79 -19.48 -13.57 -25.92
N ALA A 80 -19.73 -12.97 -27.09
CA ALA A 80 -18.80 -12.08 -27.74
C ALA A 80 -18.46 -10.86 -26.84
N ILE A 81 -19.46 -10.22 -26.22
CA ILE A 81 -19.23 -9.09 -25.32
C ILE A 81 -18.50 -9.54 -24.05
N TYR A 82 -18.83 -10.67 -23.46
CA TYR A 82 -18.11 -11.16 -22.27
C TYR A 82 -16.65 -11.52 -22.57
N GLN A 83 -16.34 -11.97 -23.77
CA GLN A 83 -14.93 -12.15 -24.19
C GLN A 83 -14.18 -10.81 -24.25
N GLU A 84 -14.85 -9.71 -24.67
CA GLU A 84 -14.26 -8.37 -24.60
C GLU A 84 -14.07 -7.92 -23.14
N VAL A 85 -15.06 -8.15 -22.28
CA VAL A 85 -14.94 -7.86 -20.83
C VAL A 85 -13.75 -8.61 -20.21
N ASP A 86 -13.52 -9.85 -20.58
CA ASP A 86 -12.40 -10.64 -20.05
C ASP A 86 -11.04 -10.10 -20.51
N LYS A 87 -10.96 -9.53 -21.72
CA LYS A 87 -9.75 -8.81 -22.16
C LYS A 87 -9.54 -7.52 -21.36
N LEU A 88 -10.60 -6.74 -21.18
CA LEU A 88 -10.56 -5.51 -20.39
C LEU A 88 -10.16 -5.79 -18.93
N LYS A 89 -10.64 -6.88 -18.32
CA LYS A 89 -10.22 -7.28 -16.97
C LYS A 89 -8.72 -7.58 -16.90
N LYS A 90 -8.15 -8.26 -17.90
CA LYS A 90 -6.70 -8.51 -17.97
C LYS A 90 -5.91 -7.20 -18.13
N ASP A 91 -6.42 -6.26 -18.90
CA ASP A 91 -5.77 -4.95 -19.06
C ASP A 91 -5.93 -4.10 -17.80
N ARG A 92 -7.05 -4.23 -17.09
CA ARG A 92 -7.25 -3.66 -15.74
C ARG A 92 -6.21 -4.18 -14.73
N ASP A 93 -5.94 -5.48 -14.74
CA ASP A 93 -4.94 -6.08 -13.85
C ASP A 93 -3.54 -5.50 -14.12
N LYS A 94 -3.16 -5.30 -15.39
CA LYS A 94 -1.90 -4.62 -15.74
C LYS A 94 -1.86 -3.18 -15.24
N LYS A 95 -2.97 -2.43 -15.38
CA LYS A 95 -3.06 -1.05 -14.86
C LYS A 95 -2.96 -1.02 -13.33
N ILE A 96 -3.47 -2.04 -12.63
CA ILE A 96 -3.27 -2.18 -11.18
C ILE A 96 -1.78 -2.36 -10.88
N GLU A 97 -1.10 -3.27 -11.56
CA GLU A 97 0.34 -3.49 -11.36
C GLU A 97 1.15 -2.20 -11.61
N GLU A 98 0.84 -1.45 -12.67
CA GLU A 98 1.49 -0.17 -12.99
C GLU A 98 1.36 0.84 -11.85
N VAL A 99 0.14 1.09 -11.37
CA VAL A 99 -0.08 2.09 -10.31
C VAL A 99 0.46 1.63 -8.95
N LEU A 100 0.44 0.34 -8.68
CA LEU A 100 1.05 -0.21 -7.46
C LEU A 100 2.57 -0.06 -7.49
N ASP A 101 3.21 -0.29 -8.63
CA ASP A 101 4.65 -0.10 -8.80
C ASP A 101 5.06 1.38 -8.61
N GLU A 102 4.25 2.32 -9.10
CA GLU A 102 4.45 3.75 -8.86
C GLU A 102 4.34 4.14 -7.39
N ILE A 103 3.36 3.58 -6.66
CA ILE A 103 3.08 3.88 -5.25
C ILE A 103 4.07 3.19 -4.32
N LEU A 104 4.66 2.07 -4.72
CA LEU A 104 5.49 1.20 -3.89
C LEU A 104 6.56 1.95 -3.07
N PRO A 105 7.39 2.83 -3.66
CA PRO A 105 8.40 3.54 -2.89
C PRO A 105 7.81 4.46 -1.82
N GLU A 106 6.69 5.12 -2.11
CA GLU A 106 6.01 5.99 -1.16
C GLU A 106 5.40 5.19 0.00
N ALA A 107 4.76 4.06 -0.31
CA ALA A 107 4.16 3.18 0.70
C ALA A 107 5.22 2.62 1.67
N PHE A 108 6.35 2.16 1.16
CA PHE A 108 7.47 1.71 1.99
C PHE A 108 8.06 2.84 2.84
N ALA A 109 8.14 4.06 2.30
CA ALA A 109 8.58 5.23 3.02
C ALA A 109 7.65 5.59 4.18
N VAL A 110 6.32 5.49 4.00
CA VAL A 110 5.33 5.68 5.07
C VAL A 110 5.55 4.68 6.20
N VAL A 111 5.75 3.39 5.88
CA VAL A 111 6.01 2.35 6.89
C VAL A 111 7.31 2.61 7.63
N LYS A 112 8.39 2.95 6.91
CA LYS A 112 9.70 3.28 7.48
C LYS A 112 9.62 4.49 8.41
N GLU A 113 8.94 5.55 7.99
CA GLU A 113 8.78 6.78 8.78
C GLU A 113 7.91 6.54 10.03
N LYS A 114 6.84 5.77 9.91
CA LYS A 114 6.04 5.37 11.06
C LYS A 114 6.85 4.59 12.09
N ALA A 115 7.69 3.66 11.63
CA ALA A 115 8.60 2.90 12.49
C ALA A 115 9.62 3.82 13.21
N ARG A 116 10.19 4.82 12.50
CA ARG A 116 11.08 5.80 13.10
C ARG A 116 10.37 6.64 14.18
N ARG A 117 9.16 7.13 13.90
CA ARG A 117 8.38 7.92 14.88
C ARG A 117 8.12 7.12 16.15
N PHE A 118 7.72 5.87 16.05
CA PHE A 118 7.53 4.99 17.22
C PHE A 118 8.83 4.69 17.98
N LYS A 119 9.97 4.62 17.27
CA LYS A 119 11.26 4.44 17.93
C LYS A 119 11.70 5.68 18.72
N GLU A 120 11.45 6.86 18.17
CA GLU A 120 11.95 8.13 18.72
C GLU A 120 11.00 8.77 19.75
N ASN A 121 9.75 8.34 19.80
CA ASN A 121 8.74 8.90 20.68
C ASN A 121 8.04 7.81 21.48
N THR A 122 7.84 8.04 22.75
CA THR A 122 7.07 7.14 23.63
C THR A 122 5.59 7.10 23.25
N GLU A 123 5.09 8.19 22.69
CA GLU A 123 3.69 8.34 22.28
C GLU A 123 3.59 9.11 20.96
N LEU A 124 2.62 8.69 20.13
CA LEU A 124 2.24 9.40 18.90
C LEU A 124 0.78 9.83 19.01
N VAL A 125 0.52 11.10 18.77
CA VAL A 125 -0.83 11.68 18.82
C VAL A 125 -1.31 11.96 17.40
N SER A 126 -2.57 11.64 17.12
CA SER A 126 -3.24 11.93 15.86
C SER A 126 -4.74 12.17 16.08
N THR A 127 -5.43 12.67 15.09
CA THR A 127 -6.90 12.79 15.11
C THR A 127 -7.53 11.39 15.21
N ALA A 128 -8.45 11.20 16.16
CA ALA A 128 -9.11 9.92 16.40
C ALA A 128 -10.03 9.53 15.24
N THR A 129 -9.90 8.29 14.79
CA THR A 129 -10.81 7.65 13.84
C THR A 129 -11.71 6.64 14.56
N GLU A 130 -12.76 6.15 13.90
CA GLU A 130 -13.60 5.08 14.47
C GLU A 130 -12.77 3.81 14.74
N LEU A 131 -11.82 3.49 13.87
CA LEU A 131 -10.89 2.37 14.12
C LEU A 131 -10.07 2.57 15.39
N ASP A 132 -9.62 3.79 15.68
CA ASP A 132 -8.85 4.08 16.89
C ASP A 132 -9.69 3.92 18.15
N LYS A 133 -10.96 4.32 18.10
CA LYS A 133 -11.93 4.11 19.18
C LYS A 133 -12.15 2.62 19.44
N ASP A 134 -12.36 1.83 18.39
CA ASP A 134 -12.49 0.37 18.50
C ASP A 134 -11.22 -0.29 19.06
N LEU A 135 -10.05 0.18 18.65
CA LEU A 135 -8.76 -0.30 19.17
C LEU A 135 -8.56 0.03 20.62
N SER A 136 -8.94 1.23 21.07
CA SER A 136 -8.77 1.68 22.46
C SER A 136 -9.52 0.81 23.48
N VAL A 137 -10.61 0.16 23.07
CA VAL A 137 -11.35 -0.79 23.90
C VAL A 137 -10.61 -2.13 24.03
N LYS A 138 -9.79 -2.50 23.06
CA LYS A 138 -9.15 -3.82 22.95
C LYS A 138 -7.66 -3.81 23.27
N LYS A 139 -7.03 -2.64 23.24
CA LYS A 139 -5.58 -2.47 23.30
C LYS A 139 -5.20 -1.39 24.31
N ASP A 140 -4.41 -1.76 25.29
CA ASP A 140 -3.95 -0.89 26.37
C ASP A 140 -2.97 0.21 25.92
N TYR A 141 -2.37 0.06 24.76
CA TYR A 141 -1.45 1.03 24.17
C TYR A 141 -2.13 2.08 23.27
N VAL A 142 -3.47 2.08 23.18
CA VAL A 142 -4.26 3.09 22.47
C VAL A 142 -5.21 3.76 23.45
N THR A 143 -5.18 5.09 23.53
CA THR A 143 -6.11 5.86 24.37
C THR A 143 -6.79 6.94 23.55
N ILE A 144 -8.05 7.23 23.88
CA ILE A 144 -8.83 8.31 23.24
C ILE A 144 -9.06 9.42 24.25
N ASN A 145 -8.80 10.67 23.84
CA ASN A 145 -9.12 11.86 24.61
C ASN A 145 -9.78 12.89 23.67
N GLY A 146 -11.09 13.05 23.79
CA GLY A 146 -11.88 13.86 22.88
C GLY A 146 -11.77 13.39 21.44
N ASN A 147 -11.24 14.25 20.57
CA ASN A 147 -11.00 13.92 19.15
C ASN A 147 -9.57 13.47 18.85
N GLN A 148 -8.77 13.15 19.87
CA GLN A 148 -7.40 12.70 19.69
C GLN A 148 -7.25 11.24 20.10
N SER A 149 -6.44 10.52 19.34
CA SER A 149 -5.94 9.19 19.66
C SER A 149 -4.45 9.27 19.97
N THR A 150 -4.05 8.63 21.07
CA THR A 150 -2.65 8.51 21.49
C THR A 150 -2.25 7.06 21.41
N PHE A 151 -1.16 6.78 20.70
CA PHE A 151 -0.58 5.46 20.53
C PHE A 151 0.75 5.40 21.28
N ARG A 152 0.88 4.51 22.27
CA ARG A 152 2.16 4.26 22.94
C ARG A 152 3.04 3.35 22.10
N ASN A 153 4.35 3.54 22.20
CA ASN A 153 5.33 2.70 21.53
C ASN A 153 5.63 1.39 22.26
N SER A 154 4.92 1.11 23.35
CA SER A 154 5.13 -0.08 24.17
C SER A 154 3.80 -0.77 24.50
N TRP A 155 3.85 -2.09 24.60
CA TRP A 155 2.69 -2.93 24.91
C TRP A 155 3.13 -4.19 25.68
N THR A 156 2.19 -4.87 26.30
CA THR A 156 2.44 -6.15 26.95
C THR A 156 2.24 -7.32 25.98
N ALA A 157 3.24 -8.18 25.85
CA ALA A 157 3.16 -9.40 25.05
C ALA A 157 3.78 -10.57 25.81
N ALA A 158 3.08 -11.70 25.86
CA ALA A 158 3.50 -12.92 26.57
C ALA A 158 3.98 -12.67 28.01
N GLY A 159 3.33 -11.74 28.74
CA GLY A 159 3.67 -11.41 30.13
C GLY A 159 4.87 -10.47 30.30
N GLY A 160 5.51 -10.02 29.21
CA GLY A 160 6.63 -9.08 29.20
C GLY A 160 6.28 -7.76 28.54
N GLN A 161 6.98 -6.67 28.94
CA GLN A 161 6.86 -5.38 28.28
C GLN A 161 7.72 -5.36 27.01
N VAL A 162 7.09 -5.04 25.88
CA VAL A 162 7.76 -4.85 24.59
C VAL A 162 7.70 -3.39 24.21
N THR A 163 8.83 -2.84 23.74
CA THR A 163 8.91 -1.46 23.23
C THR A 163 9.40 -1.49 21.81
N TRP A 164 8.78 -0.70 20.92
CA TRP A 164 9.22 -0.55 19.55
C TRP A 164 10.55 0.19 19.51
N ASN A 165 11.59 -0.44 18.98
CA ASN A 165 12.96 0.10 18.97
C ASN A 165 13.67 -0.02 17.62
N MET A 166 12.95 -0.35 16.54
CA MET A 166 13.54 -0.58 15.23
C MET A 166 13.10 0.43 14.16
N VAL A 167 13.94 0.62 13.16
CA VAL A 167 13.62 1.24 11.87
C VAL A 167 14.09 0.27 10.78
N HIS A 168 13.32 0.16 9.70
CA HIS A 168 13.64 -0.78 8.62
C HIS A 168 14.96 -0.42 7.94
N TYR A 169 15.87 -1.40 7.87
CA TYR A 169 17.08 -1.32 7.07
C TYR A 169 16.77 -1.54 5.58
N ASP A 170 17.64 -1.02 4.71
CA ASP A 170 17.47 -1.15 3.27
C ASP A 170 17.36 -2.62 2.81
N VAL A 171 18.09 -3.54 3.44
CA VAL A 171 17.98 -4.99 3.16
C VAL A 171 16.58 -5.56 3.46
N GLN A 172 15.91 -5.05 4.49
CA GLN A 172 14.53 -5.45 4.82
C GLN A 172 13.53 -4.89 3.81
N LEU A 173 13.75 -3.66 3.33
CA LEU A 173 12.95 -3.07 2.25
C LEU A 173 13.13 -3.86 0.95
N ILE A 174 14.36 -4.25 0.62
CA ILE A 174 14.66 -5.14 -0.52
C ILE A 174 13.87 -6.46 -0.39
N GLY A 175 13.92 -7.08 0.78
CA GLY A 175 13.16 -8.31 1.04
C GLY A 175 11.64 -8.13 0.82
N GLY A 176 11.08 -7.01 1.30
CA GLY A 176 9.68 -6.66 1.07
C GLY A 176 9.33 -6.47 -0.41
N ILE A 177 10.19 -5.82 -1.18
CA ILE A 177 9.97 -5.60 -2.63
C ILE A 177 10.04 -6.94 -3.40
N VAL A 178 10.94 -7.85 -3.03
CA VAL A 178 11.07 -9.16 -3.68
C VAL A 178 9.85 -10.04 -3.45
N LEU A 179 9.17 -9.87 -2.32
CA LEU A 179 7.98 -10.64 -1.94
C LEU A 179 6.67 -10.04 -2.46
N HIS A 180 6.71 -8.82 -2.97
CA HIS A 180 5.57 -8.13 -3.57
C HIS A 180 5.42 -8.56 -5.03
#